data_49864adc7ef34d5ace575c53ab7f2683
#
_entry.id   49864adc7ef34d5ace575c53ab7f2683
#
_cell.length_a   1.000
_cell.length_b   1.000
_cell.length_c   1.000
_cell.angle_alpha   90.00
_cell.angle_beta   90.00
_cell.angle_gamma   90.00
#
_symmetry.space_group_name_H-M   'P 1'
#
loop_
_entity.id
_entity.type
_entity.pdbx_description
1 polymer ?
#
loop_
_entity_poly.entity_id
_entity_poly.type
_entity_poly.pdbx_seq_one_letter_code
_entity_poly.pdbx_strand_id
1 'polypeptide(L)'
;MKRLPILLILGMLGFVSCSRPAQESLKPRIVVMTDIGPAEVEPDDNESAVRLMAYADRFEIEGIITTIGWNCDPYPEEWAVYLERVIDAYEVDVQNLMKRSGQKGFRTPEMENATQELGYWPSADYIRGRTVMGSRRAGIGVIGPDNDSPGSELLIRLADEDDDRPIWLCSWGGANTFAQAVWRVQQERTEAELKRFLRKFRLYTITDQDMVWAMRMNRAYSSHQWLRRDFADDLLLVWDESAWLNQNELGKANWDKYERFIQGKGEMGKVYPKFLWGVEGDTPSFLNVMPNGLNDPDDPEQVGWGGCHRFGLSPDGETSAWTNWQQPLKDISNAYEHKFYPDEFNDFAARMQWADTGAGNLNPVVVLDGNTGIKPLEIDARPGETLTFDASRSYDPDGDSLTFDWWFQEFPGQALYPDIDQSSGAKVRVTVPGTPGAYHLVCEVHDDGPFRLPAYRRIIVKVP
;
A
#
# COMPACT_ATOMS: atom_id res chain seq x y z
N MET A 1 48.76 10.83 63.18
CA MET A 1 47.48 10.28 62.70
C MET A 1 47.10 11.06 61.48
N LYS A 2 47.36 10.51 60.23
CA LYS A 2 47.06 11.13 58.96
C LYS A 2 45.71 10.53 58.45
N ARG A 3 44.71 11.36 58.22
CA ARG A 3 43.44 10.97 57.66
C ARG A 3 43.53 10.96 56.11
N LEU A 4 43.25 9.83 55.49
CA LEU A 4 43.11 9.68 54.02
C LEU A 4 41.69 10.11 53.64
N PRO A 5 41.46 10.84 52.54
CA PRO A 5 40.13 11.09 52.03
C PRO A 5 39.70 9.92 51.14
N ILE A 6 38.47 9.44 51.37
CA ILE A 6 37.77 8.46 50.49
C ILE A 6 37.22 9.21 49.29
N LEU A 7 37.69 8.86 48.12
CA LEU A 7 37.18 9.37 46.84
C LEU A 7 35.94 8.52 46.44
N LEU A 8 34.76 9.12 46.49
CA LEU A 8 33.53 8.50 45.99
C LEU A 8 33.49 8.68 44.47
N ILE A 9 33.64 7.58 43.72
CA ILE A 9 33.41 7.56 42.27
C ILE A 9 31.91 7.33 42.06
N LEU A 10 31.17 8.39 41.71
CA LEU A 10 29.82 8.28 41.22
C LEU A 10 29.89 7.75 39.76
N GLY A 11 29.54 6.50 39.55
CA GLY A 11 29.31 5.94 38.22
C GLY A 11 28.03 6.53 37.65
N MET A 12 28.14 7.38 36.62
CA MET A 12 26.98 7.76 35.77
C MET A 12 26.59 6.53 34.93
N LEU A 13 25.53 5.85 35.34
CA LEU A 13 24.79 4.95 34.47
C LEU A 13 24.05 5.83 33.42
N GLY A 14 24.62 5.93 32.23
CA GLY A 14 23.94 6.51 31.08
C GLY A 14 22.75 5.61 30.70
N PHE A 15 21.54 6.04 31.01
CA PHE A 15 20.35 5.46 30.40
C PHE A 15 20.40 5.81 28.92
N VAL A 16 20.71 4.83 28.06
CA VAL A 16 20.43 4.92 26.63
C VAL A 16 18.91 4.84 26.54
N SER A 17 18.26 5.99 26.45
CA SER A 17 16.85 6.08 26.08
C SER A 17 16.75 5.68 24.59
N CYS A 18 16.36 4.45 24.31
CA CYS A 18 15.86 4.07 23.01
C CYS A 18 14.53 4.80 22.82
N SER A 19 14.55 5.99 22.23
CA SER A 19 13.34 6.63 21.75
C SER A 19 12.74 5.74 20.67
N ARG A 20 11.48 5.32 20.83
CA ARG A 20 10.73 4.68 19.74
C ARG A 20 10.74 5.66 18.53
N PRO A 21 10.95 5.16 17.30
CA PRO A 21 10.82 5.99 16.10
C PRO A 21 9.46 6.70 16.09
N ALA A 22 9.40 7.89 15.52
CA ALA A 22 8.13 8.56 15.31
C ALA A 22 7.26 7.68 14.38
N GLN A 23 5.97 7.57 14.63
CA GLN A 23 5.07 6.70 13.86
C GLN A 23 5.10 6.98 12.35
N GLU A 24 5.38 8.23 11.94
CA GLU A 24 5.51 8.64 10.54
C GLU A 24 6.75 8.08 9.84
N SER A 25 7.76 7.60 10.56
CA SER A 25 8.95 6.97 9.99
C SER A 25 8.81 5.45 9.84
N LEU A 26 7.73 4.88 10.34
CA LEU A 26 7.48 3.45 10.27
C LEU A 26 6.78 3.09 8.95
N LYS A 27 7.11 1.91 8.45
CA LYS A 27 6.43 1.35 7.29
C LYS A 27 4.95 1.07 7.61
N PRO A 28 4.03 1.28 6.68
CA PRO A 28 2.69 0.71 6.79
C PRO A 28 2.77 -0.82 6.78
N ARG A 29 1.93 -1.46 7.60
CA ARG A 29 1.85 -2.92 7.73
C ARG A 29 0.92 -3.49 6.66
N ILE A 30 1.38 -4.46 5.90
CA ILE A 30 0.57 -5.14 4.87
C ILE A 30 0.65 -6.65 4.99
N VAL A 31 -0.45 -7.32 4.63
CA VAL A 31 -0.49 -8.76 4.31
C VAL A 31 -1.06 -8.90 2.91
N VAL A 32 -0.39 -9.65 2.07
CA VAL A 32 -0.86 -9.97 0.72
C VAL A 32 -1.50 -11.35 0.72
N MET A 33 -2.68 -11.47 0.11
CA MET A 33 -3.36 -12.75 -0.13
C MET A 33 -3.44 -12.96 -1.65
N THR A 34 -2.64 -13.90 -2.18
CA THR A 34 -2.39 -14.10 -3.61
C THR A 34 -2.79 -15.49 -4.07
N ASP A 35 -3.40 -15.62 -5.23
CA ASP A 35 -3.60 -16.90 -5.91
C ASP A 35 -2.54 -17.16 -6.99
N ILE A 36 -1.33 -16.61 -6.78
CA ILE A 36 -0.16 -16.76 -7.65
C ILE A 36 0.00 -18.19 -8.17
N GLY A 37 0.19 -18.30 -9.47
CA GLY A 37 0.29 -19.58 -10.17
C GLY A 37 1.26 -19.53 -11.35
N PRO A 38 1.15 -20.51 -12.27
CA PRO A 38 1.92 -20.49 -13.52
C PRO A 38 1.57 -19.21 -14.32
N ALA A 39 2.58 -18.62 -14.96
CA ALA A 39 2.39 -17.41 -15.76
C ALA A 39 1.42 -17.60 -16.95
N GLU A 40 1.13 -18.84 -17.33
CA GLU A 40 0.11 -19.20 -18.33
C GLU A 40 -1.32 -19.16 -17.77
N VAL A 41 -1.48 -18.94 -16.46
CA VAL A 41 -2.76 -18.90 -15.75
C VAL A 41 -2.91 -17.59 -14.99
N GLU A 42 -1.93 -17.23 -14.14
CA GLU A 42 -1.91 -16.04 -13.27
C GLU A 42 -0.60 -15.25 -13.46
N PRO A 43 -0.41 -14.57 -14.60
CA PRO A 43 0.78 -13.78 -14.82
C PRO A 43 0.84 -12.51 -13.96
N ASP A 44 -0.29 -11.88 -13.70
CA ASP A 44 -0.39 -10.59 -13.00
C ASP A 44 -0.02 -10.68 -11.51
N ASP A 45 -0.36 -11.78 -10.82
CA ASP A 45 0.18 -12.07 -9.49
C ASP A 45 1.70 -12.16 -9.48
N ASN A 46 2.31 -12.83 -10.48
CA ASN A 46 3.76 -12.91 -10.60
C ASN A 46 4.38 -11.53 -10.86
N GLU A 47 3.75 -10.71 -11.72
CA GLU A 47 4.17 -9.35 -12.04
C GLU A 47 4.07 -8.46 -10.78
N SER A 48 2.93 -8.50 -10.10
CA SER A 48 2.66 -7.74 -8.89
C SER A 48 3.56 -8.17 -7.72
N ALA A 49 3.91 -9.46 -7.60
CA ALA A 49 4.85 -9.95 -6.59
C ALA A 49 6.27 -9.41 -6.84
N VAL A 50 6.73 -9.38 -8.09
CA VAL A 50 8.03 -8.75 -8.43
C VAL A 50 8.02 -7.27 -8.06
N ARG A 51 6.94 -6.55 -8.39
CA ARG A 51 6.81 -5.13 -8.04
C ARG A 51 6.78 -4.94 -6.53
N LEU A 52 6.04 -5.76 -5.78
CA LEU A 52 6.01 -5.71 -4.32
C LEU A 52 7.42 -5.87 -3.73
N MET A 53 8.22 -6.83 -4.23
CA MET A 53 9.60 -7.01 -3.77
C MET A 53 10.47 -5.77 -4.06
N ALA A 54 10.28 -5.11 -5.20
CA ALA A 54 10.96 -3.85 -5.50
C ALA A 54 10.56 -2.69 -4.57
N TYR A 55 9.48 -2.83 -3.81
CA TYR A 55 8.99 -1.89 -2.80
C TYR A 55 9.09 -2.42 -1.36
N ALA A 56 9.86 -3.49 -1.10
CA ALA A 56 9.99 -4.06 0.23
C ALA A 56 10.61 -3.08 1.27
N ASP A 57 11.24 -1.99 0.83
CA ASP A 57 11.68 -0.90 1.70
C ASP A 57 10.53 0.05 2.13
N ARG A 58 9.37 -0.04 1.50
CA ARG A 58 8.21 0.83 1.75
C ARG A 58 7.16 0.20 2.66
N PHE A 59 7.09 -1.12 2.69
CA PHE A 59 6.09 -1.87 3.43
C PHE A 59 6.71 -2.79 4.47
N GLU A 60 6.08 -2.86 5.65
CA GLU A 60 6.30 -3.94 6.61
C GLU A 60 5.43 -5.11 6.19
N ILE A 61 6.03 -6.06 5.45
CA ILE A 61 5.34 -7.22 4.90
C ILE A 61 5.19 -8.24 6.03
N GLU A 62 4.00 -8.26 6.63
CA GLU A 62 3.67 -9.12 7.77
C GLU A 62 3.24 -10.52 7.37
N GLY A 63 2.86 -10.69 6.11
CA GLY A 63 2.51 -11.98 5.53
C GLY A 63 2.35 -11.94 4.03
N ILE A 64 2.70 -13.04 3.37
CA ILE A 64 2.29 -13.34 2.01
C ILE A 64 1.59 -14.70 2.07
N ILE A 65 0.29 -14.69 1.85
CA ILE A 65 -0.58 -15.85 2.01
C ILE A 65 -1.01 -16.33 0.64
N THR A 66 -0.52 -17.51 0.22
CA THR A 66 -1.03 -18.14 -1.00
C THR A 66 -2.40 -18.73 -0.73
N THR A 67 -3.40 -18.39 -1.53
CA THR A 67 -4.82 -18.69 -1.26
C THR A 67 -5.59 -18.96 -2.54
N ILE A 68 -6.84 -19.31 -2.41
CA ILE A 68 -7.78 -19.44 -3.51
C ILE A 68 -8.00 -18.09 -4.20
N GLY A 69 -8.27 -18.12 -5.49
CA GLY A 69 -8.73 -16.97 -6.26
C GLY A 69 -9.55 -17.38 -7.48
N TRP A 70 -9.51 -16.56 -8.51
CA TRP A 70 -10.42 -16.64 -9.65
C TRP A 70 -10.27 -17.90 -10.52
N ASN A 71 -9.05 -18.40 -10.73
CA ASN A 71 -8.73 -19.34 -11.80
C ASN A 71 -8.78 -20.83 -11.40
N CYS A 72 -8.86 -21.15 -10.13
CA CYS A 72 -8.88 -22.53 -9.67
C CYS A 72 -9.66 -22.71 -8.36
N ASP A 73 -10.28 -23.84 -8.17
CA ASP A 73 -10.87 -24.34 -6.90
C ASP A 73 -10.79 -25.87 -6.90
N PRO A 74 -9.96 -26.49 -6.06
CA PRO A 74 -9.08 -25.88 -5.05
C PRO A 74 -7.79 -25.28 -5.63
N TYR A 75 -7.21 -24.31 -4.91
CA TYR A 75 -5.88 -23.78 -5.20
C TYR A 75 -4.82 -24.91 -5.05
N PRO A 76 -3.97 -25.13 -6.07
CA PRO A 76 -2.93 -26.16 -6.03
C PRO A 76 -1.79 -25.77 -5.08
N GLU A 77 -1.47 -26.62 -4.11
CA GLU A 77 -0.39 -26.34 -3.13
C GLU A 77 0.98 -26.12 -3.80
N GLU A 78 1.24 -26.85 -4.88
CA GLU A 78 2.49 -26.76 -5.64
C GLU A 78 2.69 -25.39 -6.31
N TRP A 79 1.66 -24.58 -6.46
CA TRP A 79 1.77 -23.24 -7.05
C TRP A 79 2.50 -22.26 -6.15
N ALA A 80 2.60 -22.51 -4.86
CA ALA A 80 3.43 -21.69 -3.95
C ALA A 80 4.89 -21.55 -4.42
N VAL A 81 5.40 -22.48 -5.25
CA VAL A 81 6.74 -22.39 -5.85
C VAL A 81 6.94 -21.15 -6.72
N TYR A 82 5.87 -20.59 -7.29
CA TYR A 82 6.00 -19.38 -8.12
C TYR A 82 6.33 -18.15 -7.27
N LEU A 83 5.74 -18.03 -6.09
CA LEU A 83 6.11 -17.01 -5.12
C LEU A 83 7.55 -17.20 -4.63
N GLU A 84 7.96 -18.44 -4.34
CA GLU A 84 9.33 -18.72 -3.89
C GLU A 84 10.37 -18.30 -4.94
N ARG A 85 10.09 -18.49 -6.23
CA ARG A 85 10.97 -17.99 -7.32
C ARG A 85 11.16 -16.47 -7.31
N VAL A 86 10.10 -15.73 -6.97
CA VAL A 86 10.19 -14.26 -6.86
C VAL A 86 11.02 -13.87 -5.64
N ILE A 87 10.85 -14.57 -4.51
CA ILE A 87 11.63 -14.34 -3.28
C ILE A 87 13.12 -14.70 -3.51
N ASP A 88 13.41 -15.80 -4.22
CA ASP A 88 14.79 -16.18 -4.61
C ASP A 88 15.44 -15.11 -5.47
N ALA A 89 14.71 -14.55 -6.43
CA ALA A 89 15.19 -13.45 -7.25
C ALA A 89 15.45 -12.18 -6.42
N TYR A 90 14.55 -11.84 -5.49
CA TYR A 90 14.74 -10.74 -4.56
C TYR A 90 15.98 -10.94 -3.68
N GLU A 91 16.25 -12.15 -3.20
CA GLU A 91 17.43 -12.45 -2.37
C GLU A 91 18.75 -12.03 -3.03
N VAL A 92 18.82 -12.18 -4.34
CA VAL A 92 20.00 -11.75 -5.12
C VAL A 92 19.98 -10.23 -5.27
N ASP A 93 18.88 -9.66 -5.72
CA ASP A 93 18.77 -8.25 -6.10
C ASP A 93 18.78 -7.30 -4.92
N VAL A 94 18.34 -7.73 -3.73
CA VAL A 94 18.33 -6.90 -2.53
C VAL A 94 19.69 -6.36 -2.14
N GLN A 95 20.77 -7.04 -2.52
CA GLN A 95 22.16 -6.56 -2.31
C GLN A 95 22.40 -5.25 -3.08
N ASN A 96 21.90 -5.16 -4.30
CA ASN A 96 21.97 -3.95 -5.10
C ASN A 96 21.04 -2.86 -4.57
N LEU A 97 19.81 -3.22 -4.16
CA LEU A 97 18.83 -2.29 -3.55
C LEU A 97 19.40 -1.68 -2.27
N MET A 98 19.99 -2.48 -1.38
CA MET A 98 20.68 -2.01 -0.18
C MET A 98 21.87 -1.10 -0.52
N LYS A 99 22.65 -1.47 -1.53
CA LYS A 99 23.79 -0.65 -1.99
C LYS A 99 23.31 0.74 -2.43
N ARG A 100 22.20 0.82 -3.18
CA ARG A 100 21.66 2.10 -3.64
C ARG A 100 21.15 2.96 -2.47
N SER A 101 20.45 2.37 -1.50
CA SER A 101 19.95 3.07 -0.31
C SER A 101 21.02 3.36 0.75
N GLY A 102 22.24 2.79 0.62
CA GLY A 102 23.31 2.93 1.61
C GLY A 102 23.17 2.00 2.83
N GLN A 103 22.21 1.08 2.84
CA GLN A 103 22.08 0.06 3.90
C GLN A 103 23.29 -0.88 3.87
N LYS A 104 23.92 -1.13 5.03
CA LYS A 104 25.18 -1.88 5.12
C LYS A 104 25.01 -3.37 5.35
N GLY A 105 23.81 -3.82 5.67
CA GLY A 105 23.49 -5.22 5.93
C GLY A 105 22.11 -5.36 6.54
N PHE A 106 21.70 -6.59 6.75
CA PHE A 106 20.42 -6.90 7.41
C PHE A 106 20.55 -6.73 8.94
N ARG A 107 19.42 -6.44 9.58
CA ARG A 107 19.27 -6.49 11.04
C ARG A 107 19.30 -7.95 11.50
N THR A 108 19.43 -8.19 12.82
CA THR A 108 19.22 -9.55 13.34
C THR A 108 17.78 -9.98 13.15
N PRO A 109 17.47 -11.28 13.11
CA PRO A 109 16.08 -11.76 12.95
C PRO A 109 15.11 -11.14 13.96
N GLU A 110 15.53 -10.95 15.21
CA GLU A 110 14.71 -10.32 16.26
C GLU A 110 14.42 -8.85 15.93
N MET A 111 15.39 -8.13 15.37
CA MET A 111 15.22 -6.72 14.97
C MET A 111 14.42 -6.58 13.66
N GLU A 112 14.55 -7.53 12.72
CA GLU A 112 13.73 -7.53 11.52
C GLU A 112 12.26 -7.84 11.83
N ASN A 113 12.03 -8.71 12.83
CA ASN A 113 10.69 -9.06 13.29
C ASN A 113 10.06 -7.99 14.20
N ALA A 114 10.83 -7.00 14.62
CA ALA A 114 10.32 -5.80 15.27
C ALA A 114 9.81 -4.81 14.21
N THR A 115 9.33 -3.67 14.65
CA THR A 115 8.85 -2.59 13.78
C THR A 115 9.92 -2.11 12.79
N GLN A 116 9.59 -2.00 11.50
CA GLN A 116 10.50 -1.56 10.46
C GLN A 116 10.27 -0.10 10.06
N GLU A 117 11.37 0.61 9.79
CA GLU A 117 11.35 2.00 9.33
C GLU A 117 11.35 2.08 7.80
N LEU A 118 10.76 3.14 7.26
CA LEU A 118 10.80 3.44 5.82
C LEU A 118 12.25 3.47 5.30
N GLY A 119 12.47 2.86 4.15
CA GLY A 119 13.78 2.76 3.52
C GLY A 119 14.62 1.55 3.95
N TYR A 120 14.17 0.75 4.92
CA TYR A 120 14.86 -0.48 5.31
C TYR A 120 14.49 -1.65 4.38
N TRP A 121 15.46 -2.30 3.77
CA TRP A 121 15.30 -3.51 2.96
C TRP A 121 15.39 -4.75 3.84
N PRO A 122 14.30 -5.53 3.98
CA PRO A 122 14.32 -6.77 4.76
C PRO A 122 15.08 -7.89 4.05
N SER A 123 15.51 -8.90 4.82
CA SER A 123 16.11 -10.11 4.24
C SER A 123 15.07 -10.97 3.53
N ALA A 124 15.50 -11.79 2.58
CA ALA A 124 14.63 -12.80 1.97
C ALA A 124 14.13 -13.82 3.01
N ASP A 125 14.96 -14.15 4.00
CA ASP A 125 14.58 -15.06 5.10
C ASP A 125 13.43 -14.48 5.95
N TYR A 126 13.41 -13.15 6.16
CA TYR A 126 12.28 -12.47 6.80
C TYR A 126 10.99 -12.68 6.01
N ILE A 127 11.04 -12.51 4.69
CA ILE A 127 9.86 -12.66 3.81
C ILE A 127 9.42 -14.13 3.74
N ARG A 128 10.35 -15.09 3.55
CA ARG A 128 10.05 -16.53 3.55
C ARG A 128 9.40 -16.98 4.85
N GLY A 129 9.92 -16.50 5.99
CA GLY A 129 9.36 -16.81 7.31
C GLY A 129 7.92 -16.33 7.53
N ARG A 130 7.41 -15.46 6.64
CA ARG A 130 6.06 -14.90 6.63
C ARG A 130 5.19 -15.40 5.49
N THR A 131 5.71 -16.31 4.67
CA THR A 131 4.95 -16.94 3.59
C THR A 131 4.27 -18.20 4.11
N VAL A 132 2.94 -18.24 3.99
CA VAL A 132 2.12 -19.35 4.48
C VAL A 132 0.96 -19.66 3.52
N MET A 133 0.42 -20.88 3.63
CA MET A 133 -0.78 -21.28 2.90
C MET A 133 -2.04 -20.82 3.62
N GLY A 134 -2.98 -20.24 2.87
CA GLY A 134 -4.32 -19.88 3.31
C GLY A 134 -5.38 -20.88 2.89
N SER A 135 -6.62 -20.41 2.77
CA SER A 135 -7.75 -21.19 2.29
C SER A 135 -7.57 -21.55 0.82
N ARG A 136 -7.80 -22.83 0.48
CA ARG A 136 -7.63 -23.34 -0.88
C ARG A 136 -8.95 -23.44 -1.65
N ARG A 137 -10.07 -23.08 -1.05
CA ARG A 137 -11.40 -23.19 -1.65
C ARG A 137 -12.20 -21.90 -1.48
N ALA A 138 -13.05 -21.63 -2.48
CA ALA A 138 -13.86 -20.42 -2.56
C ALA A 138 -15.20 -20.55 -1.81
N GLY A 139 -15.75 -19.42 -1.43
CA GLY A 139 -17.11 -19.25 -0.95
C GLY A 139 -17.31 -19.51 0.53
N ILE A 140 -18.48 -19.08 1.00
CA ILE A 140 -18.88 -19.18 2.42
C ILE A 140 -19.06 -20.65 2.88
N GLY A 141 -19.32 -21.58 1.97
CA GLY A 141 -19.55 -22.98 2.27
C GLY A 141 -18.31 -23.72 2.79
N VAL A 142 -17.14 -23.13 2.68
CA VAL A 142 -15.86 -23.67 3.18
C VAL A 142 -15.28 -22.83 4.31
N ILE A 143 -16.09 -22.02 4.96
CA ILE A 143 -15.77 -21.30 6.19
C ILE A 143 -16.47 -22.03 7.35
N GLY A 144 -15.75 -22.25 8.45
CA GLY A 144 -16.32 -22.93 9.60
C GLY A 144 -15.35 -23.90 10.28
N PRO A 145 -15.86 -24.85 11.07
CA PRO A 145 -15.03 -25.84 11.76
C PRO A 145 -14.17 -26.61 10.75
N ASP A 146 -12.95 -26.93 11.15
CA ASP A 146 -11.98 -27.73 10.38
C ASP A 146 -11.46 -27.05 9.09
N ASN A 147 -11.72 -25.74 8.90
CA ASN A 147 -11.22 -24.97 7.75
C ASN A 147 -10.14 -23.92 8.12
N ASP A 148 -9.60 -23.98 9.32
CA ASP A 148 -8.46 -23.14 9.69
C ASP A 148 -7.25 -23.47 8.82
N SER A 149 -6.48 -22.45 8.53
CA SER A 149 -5.25 -22.54 7.75
C SER A 149 -4.11 -21.79 8.45
N PRO A 150 -2.85 -22.10 8.13
CA PRO A 150 -1.73 -21.31 8.63
C PRO A 150 -1.90 -19.80 8.37
N GLY A 151 -2.54 -19.43 7.24
CA GLY A 151 -2.85 -18.04 6.91
C GLY A 151 -3.91 -17.43 7.83
N SER A 152 -5.02 -18.12 8.12
CA SER A 152 -6.05 -17.60 9.05
C SER A 152 -5.51 -17.47 10.47
N GLU A 153 -4.67 -18.42 10.91
CA GLU A 153 -3.99 -18.35 12.21
C GLU A 153 -2.96 -17.21 12.27
N LEU A 154 -2.22 -16.95 11.17
CA LEU A 154 -1.31 -15.80 11.07
C LEU A 154 -2.07 -14.50 11.30
N LEU A 155 -3.20 -14.30 10.63
CA LEU A 155 -4.00 -13.08 10.78
C LEU A 155 -4.49 -12.88 12.22
N ILE A 156 -4.90 -13.96 12.90
CA ILE A 156 -5.30 -13.89 14.31
C ILE A 156 -4.13 -13.48 15.19
N ARG A 157 -2.94 -14.08 14.99
CA ARG A 157 -1.74 -13.72 15.76
C ARG A 157 -1.33 -12.26 15.56
N LEU A 158 -1.33 -11.78 14.30
CA LEU A 158 -0.99 -10.39 13.97
C LEU A 158 -1.97 -9.38 14.60
N ALA A 159 -3.23 -9.74 14.72
CA ALA A 159 -4.23 -8.89 15.38
C ALA A 159 -4.02 -8.80 16.90
N ASP A 160 -3.42 -9.82 17.49
CA ASP A 160 -3.17 -9.90 18.94
C ASP A 160 -1.84 -9.24 19.37
N GLU A 161 -1.02 -8.76 18.42
CA GLU A 161 0.21 -8.04 18.71
C GLU A 161 -0.04 -6.67 19.36
N ASP A 162 0.87 -6.26 20.24
CA ASP A 162 0.87 -4.95 20.89
C ASP A 162 1.45 -3.87 19.94
N ASP A 163 0.76 -3.64 18.84
CA ASP A 163 1.05 -2.59 17.84
C ASP A 163 -0.27 -1.96 17.39
N ASP A 164 -0.47 -0.68 17.63
CA ASP A 164 -1.73 0.01 17.31
C ASP A 164 -1.91 0.32 15.81
N ARG A 165 -0.85 0.15 14.99
CA ARG A 165 -0.96 0.40 13.55
C ARG A 165 -1.92 -0.58 12.90
N PRO A 166 -2.80 -0.14 11.97
CA PRO A 166 -3.64 -1.05 11.21
C PRO A 166 -2.79 -1.94 10.27
N ILE A 167 -3.38 -3.06 9.85
CA ILE A 167 -2.80 -3.97 8.88
C ILE A 167 -3.67 -3.95 7.63
N TRP A 168 -3.09 -3.58 6.51
CA TRP A 168 -3.77 -3.63 5.22
C TRP A 168 -3.68 -5.02 4.62
N LEU A 169 -4.83 -5.63 4.38
CA LEU A 169 -4.96 -6.89 3.65
C LEU A 169 -5.14 -6.57 2.17
N CYS A 170 -4.12 -6.81 1.37
CA CYS A 170 -4.13 -6.67 -0.08
C CYS A 170 -4.60 -8.01 -0.68
N SER A 171 -5.87 -8.12 -1.02
CA SER A 171 -6.46 -9.36 -1.53
C SER A 171 -6.41 -9.37 -3.06
N TRP A 172 -5.45 -10.10 -3.58
CA TRP A 172 -5.26 -10.39 -5.01
C TRP A 172 -6.14 -11.57 -5.42
N GLY A 173 -6.20 -12.59 -4.58
CA GLY A 173 -7.15 -13.69 -4.65
C GLY A 173 -8.36 -13.52 -3.74
N GLY A 174 -8.97 -14.63 -3.32
CA GLY A 174 -10.16 -14.65 -2.47
C GLY A 174 -9.92 -14.22 -1.03
N ALA A 175 -10.91 -13.63 -0.39
CA ALA A 175 -10.88 -13.24 1.01
C ALA A 175 -11.21 -14.38 2.00
N ASN A 176 -11.32 -15.61 1.51
CA ASN A 176 -11.71 -16.78 2.32
C ASN A 176 -10.83 -16.99 3.55
N THR A 177 -9.51 -16.76 3.42
CA THR A 177 -8.57 -16.88 4.54
C THR A 177 -8.89 -15.89 5.65
N PHE A 178 -9.17 -14.63 5.30
CA PHE A 178 -9.57 -13.63 6.29
C PHE A 178 -10.97 -13.92 6.85
N ALA A 179 -11.91 -14.33 6.02
CA ALA A 179 -13.25 -14.73 6.46
C ALA A 179 -13.21 -15.90 7.45
N GLN A 180 -12.32 -16.88 7.24
CA GLN A 180 -12.11 -17.97 8.20
C GLN A 180 -11.54 -17.45 9.54
N ALA A 181 -10.60 -16.50 9.51
CA ALA A 181 -10.08 -15.88 10.72
C ALA A 181 -11.17 -15.11 11.48
N VAL A 182 -12.01 -14.35 10.77
CA VAL A 182 -13.18 -13.64 11.36
C VAL A 182 -14.14 -14.64 11.99
N TRP A 183 -14.47 -15.72 11.28
CA TRP A 183 -15.35 -16.78 11.80
C TRP A 183 -14.78 -17.41 13.08
N ARG A 184 -13.49 -17.75 13.10
CA ARG A 184 -12.84 -18.35 14.27
C ARG A 184 -12.89 -17.41 15.47
N VAL A 185 -12.54 -16.14 15.28
CA VAL A 185 -12.62 -15.12 16.34
C VAL A 185 -14.05 -14.93 16.83
N GLN A 186 -15.03 -14.94 15.93
CA GLN A 186 -16.46 -14.84 16.29
C GLN A 186 -16.93 -16.03 17.16
N GLN A 187 -16.38 -17.24 16.95
CA GLN A 187 -16.74 -18.43 17.76
C GLN A 187 -16.07 -18.44 19.14
N GLU A 188 -14.86 -17.89 19.26
CA GLU A 188 -14.00 -18.08 20.43
C GLU A 188 -13.91 -16.87 21.34
N ARG A 189 -14.32 -15.68 20.85
CA ARG A 189 -14.12 -14.40 21.55
C ARG A 189 -15.45 -13.66 21.75
N THR A 190 -15.40 -12.68 22.65
CA THR A 190 -16.54 -11.77 22.87
C THR A 190 -16.76 -10.85 21.68
N GLU A 191 -17.95 -10.27 21.55
CA GLU A 191 -18.29 -9.28 20.53
C GLU A 191 -17.31 -8.09 20.54
N ALA A 192 -16.91 -7.62 21.72
CA ALA A 192 -15.96 -6.52 21.84
C ALA A 192 -14.57 -6.89 21.32
N GLU A 193 -14.13 -8.13 21.48
CA GLU A 193 -12.88 -8.64 20.95
C GLU A 193 -12.94 -8.84 19.45
N LEU A 194 -14.07 -9.34 18.93
CA LEU A 194 -14.30 -9.43 17.49
C LEU A 194 -14.23 -8.03 16.84
N LYS A 195 -14.88 -7.03 17.43
CA LYS A 195 -14.80 -5.65 16.91
C LYS A 195 -13.37 -5.11 16.92
N ARG A 196 -12.59 -5.37 17.97
CA ARG A 196 -11.17 -4.98 17.98
C ARG A 196 -10.37 -5.69 16.88
N PHE A 197 -10.61 -6.99 16.70
CA PHE A 197 -10.00 -7.76 15.61
C PHE A 197 -10.31 -7.16 14.24
N LEU A 198 -11.57 -6.90 13.95
CA LEU A 198 -12.00 -6.32 12.66
C LEU A 198 -11.37 -4.94 12.42
N ARG A 199 -11.37 -4.07 13.44
CA ARG A 199 -10.81 -2.71 13.35
C ARG A 199 -9.28 -2.69 13.25
N LYS A 200 -8.60 -3.79 13.54
CA LYS A 200 -7.16 -3.95 13.30
C LYS A 200 -6.84 -4.03 11.81
N PHE A 201 -7.77 -4.51 11.01
CA PHE A 201 -7.58 -4.72 9.59
C PHE A 201 -8.26 -3.68 8.71
N ARG A 202 -7.70 -3.51 7.52
CA ARG A 202 -8.25 -2.82 6.37
C ARG A 202 -8.17 -3.79 5.22
N LEU A 203 -9.27 -4.08 4.55
CA LEU A 203 -9.31 -5.06 3.47
C LEU A 203 -9.47 -4.33 2.13
N TYR A 204 -8.48 -4.42 1.26
CA TYR A 204 -8.56 -3.98 -0.14
C TYR A 204 -8.68 -5.21 -1.04
N THR A 205 -9.77 -5.30 -1.78
CA THR A 205 -10.05 -6.43 -2.68
C THR A 205 -9.99 -5.99 -4.14
N ILE A 206 -9.22 -6.74 -4.93
CA ILE A 206 -9.26 -6.67 -6.39
C ILE A 206 -10.49 -7.45 -6.83
N THR A 207 -11.60 -6.73 -6.99
CA THR A 207 -12.94 -7.28 -7.19
C THR A 207 -13.37 -8.28 -6.10
N ASP A 208 -14.48 -8.98 -6.29
CA ASP A 208 -14.92 -10.10 -5.44
C ASP A 208 -14.53 -11.41 -6.12
N GLN A 209 -13.44 -12.02 -5.71
CA GLN A 209 -12.87 -13.22 -6.31
C GLN A 209 -13.79 -14.46 -6.20
N ASP A 210 -14.72 -14.47 -5.25
CA ASP A 210 -15.75 -15.52 -5.15
C ASP A 210 -16.89 -15.33 -6.17
N MET A 211 -17.04 -14.13 -6.74
CA MET A 211 -18.17 -13.79 -7.61
C MET A 211 -18.23 -14.60 -8.90
N VAL A 212 -17.13 -15.05 -9.45
CA VAL A 212 -17.14 -15.92 -10.64
C VAL A 212 -18.00 -17.14 -10.38
N TRP A 213 -17.85 -17.72 -9.21
CA TRP A 213 -18.60 -18.91 -8.79
C TRP A 213 -19.96 -18.51 -8.24
N ALA A 214 -20.03 -17.49 -7.41
CA ALA A 214 -21.24 -16.99 -6.76
C ALA A 214 -22.24 -16.35 -7.73
N MET A 215 -21.81 -15.58 -8.73
CA MET A 215 -22.71 -14.98 -9.74
C MET A 215 -23.47 -16.02 -10.56
N ARG A 216 -22.89 -17.18 -10.77
CA ARG A 216 -23.55 -18.28 -11.51
C ARG A 216 -24.52 -19.09 -10.64
N MET A 217 -24.40 -19.02 -9.33
CA MET A 217 -25.15 -19.84 -8.38
C MET A 217 -26.02 -19.00 -7.44
N ASN A 218 -25.41 -18.23 -6.57
CA ASN A 218 -26.06 -17.36 -5.58
C ASN A 218 -25.01 -16.40 -5.02
N ARG A 219 -25.25 -15.09 -5.05
CA ARG A 219 -24.33 -14.08 -4.49
C ARG A 219 -24.04 -14.29 -3.01
N ALA A 220 -25.02 -14.76 -2.24
CA ALA A 220 -24.85 -15.12 -0.83
C ALA A 220 -23.82 -16.25 -0.59
N TYR A 221 -23.27 -16.85 -1.66
CA TYR A 221 -22.20 -17.82 -1.58
C TYR A 221 -20.81 -17.18 -1.39
N SER A 222 -20.66 -15.88 -1.67
CA SER A 222 -19.38 -15.19 -1.54
C SER A 222 -19.00 -14.95 -0.08
N SER A 223 -17.76 -15.27 0.26
CA SER A 223 -17.16 -14.90 1.56
C SER A 223 -16.96 -13.40 1.69
N HIS A 224 -16.65 -12.71 0.58
CA HIS A 224 -16.56 -11.24 0.54
C HIS A 224 -17.92 -10.59 0.83
N GLN A 225 -19.04 -11.12 0.26
CA GLN A 225 -20.37 -10.60 0.55
C GLN A 225 -20.74 -10.78 2.01
N TRP A 226 -20.40 -11.94 2.61
CA TRP A 226 -20.61 -12.17 4.02
C TRP A 226 -19.89 -11.14 4.89
N LEU A 227 -18.61 -10.83 4.59
CA LEU A 227 -17.84 -9.83 5.30
C LEU A 227 -18.50 -8.45 5.17
N ARG A 228 -18.91 -8.04 3.97
CA ARG A 228 -19.58 -6.75 3.74
C ARG A 228 -20.92 -6.64 4.44
N ARG A 229 -21.73 -7.71 4.40
CA ARG A 229 -23.08 -7.71 4.98
C ARG A 229 -23.06 -7.65 6.50
N ASP A 230 -22.18 -8.43 7.12
CA ASP A 230 -22.26 -8.66 8.57
C ASP A 230 -21.29 -7.78 9.37
N PHE A 231 -20.25 -7.18 8.74
CA PHE A 231 -19.19 -6.48 9.43
C PHE A 231 -18.82 -5.09 8.85
N ALA A 232 -19.61 -4.53 7.95
CA ALA A 232 -19.34 -3.23 7.32
C ALA A 232 -19.16 -2.07 8.32
N ASP A 233 -19.77 -2.15 9.51
CA ASP A 233 -19.68 -1.10 10.54
C ASP A 233 -18.32 -1.11 11.28
N ASP A 234 -17.62 -2.23 11.29
CA ASP A 234 -16.39 -2.44 12.05
C ASP A 234 -15.17 -2.76 11.18
N LEU A 235 -15.37 -3.06 9.89
CA LEU A 235 -14.31 -3.39 8.92
C LEU A 235 -14.29 -2.35 7.79
N LEU A 236 -13.17 -1.64 7.64
CA LEU A 236 -12.93 -0.86 6.42
C LEU A 236 -12.64 -1.85 5.29
N LEU A 237 -13.57 -1.93 4.33
CA LEU A 237 -13.45 -2.79 3.17
C LEU A 237 -13.54 -1.96 1.89
N VAL A 238 -12.49 -2.02 1.08
CA VAL A 238 -12.42 -1.45 -0.27
C VAL A 238 -12.69 -2.56 -1.28
N TRP A 239 -13.64 -2.31 -2.17
CA TRP A 239 -13.90 -3.12 -3.36
C TRP A 239 -13.56 -2.29 -4.60
N ASP A 240 -12.37 -2.51 -5.14
CA ASP A 240 -11.90 -1.82 -6.33
C ASP A 240 -12.46 -2.45 -7.61
N GLU A 241 -13.02 -1.61 -8.49
CA GLU A 241 -13.51 -1.96 -9.82
C GLU A 241 -12.96 -1.05 -10.93
N SER A 242 -12.04 -0.17 -10.59
CA SER A 242 -11.47 0.79 -11.53
C SER A 242 -9.96 0.66 -11.65
N ALA A 243 -9.24 0.75 -10.54
CA ALA A 243 -7.78 0.84 -10.58
C ALA A 243 -7.14 -0.43 -11.17
N TRP A 244 -7.60 -1.62 -10.80
CA TRP A 244 -7.06 -2.86 -11.35
C TRP A 244 -7.29 -3.00 -12.86
N LEU A 245 -8.47 -2.59 -13.36
CA LEU A 245 -8.77 -2.61 -14.80
C LEU A 245 -7.89 -1.64 -15.58
N ASN A 246 -7.73 -0.42 -15.05
CA ASN A 246 -6.87 0.58 -15.69
C ASN A 246 -5.40 0.19 -15.64
N GLN A 247 -4.93 -0.39 -14.52
CA GLN A 247 -3.57 -0.91 -14.42
C GLN A 247 -3.31 -1.94 -15.51
N ASN A 248 -4.21 -2.91 -15.69
CA ASN A 248 -4.12 -3.91 -16.73
C ASN A 248 -4.07 -3.31 -18.13
N GLU A 249 -4.98 -2.40 -18.46
CA GLU A 249 -5.08 -1.81 -19.81
C GLU A 249 -3.91 -0.85 -20.11
N LEU A 250 -3.52 -0.02 -19.14
CA LEU A 250 -2.40 0.91 -19.29
C LEU A 250 -1.07 0.15 -19.39
N GLY A 251 -0.91 -0.93 -18.62
CA GLY A 251 0.24 -1.81 -18.71
C GLY A 251 0.38 -2.45 -20.09
N LYS A 252 -0.71 -3.01 -20.63
CA LYS A 252 -0.73 -3.56 -21.99
C LYS A 252 -0.40 -2.50 -23.06
N ALA A 253 -0.96 -1.31 -22.92
CA ALA A 253 -0.71 -0.21 -23.86
C ALA A 253 0.72 0.32 -23.83
N ASN A 254 1.45 0.08 -22.74
CA ASN A 254 2.84 0.50 -22.54
C ASN A 254 3.81 -0.68 -22.42
N TRP A 255 3.46 -1.85 -22.94
CA TRP A 255 4.25 -3.07 -22.73
C TRP A 255 5.72 -2.97 -23.23
N ASP A 256 5.96 -2.20 -24.27
CA ASP A 256 7.30 -1.90 -24.76
C ASP A 256 8.22 -1.29 -23.69
N LYS A 257 7.65 -0.52 -22.76
CA LYS A 257 8.38 0.04 -21.60
C LYS A 257 8.71 -1.05 -20.58
N TYR A 258 7.79 -2.00 -20.34
CA TYR A 258 8.06 -3.16 -19.47
C TYR A 258 9.19 -4.04 -20.03
N GLU A 259 9.15 -4.35 -21.31
CA GLU A 259 10.23 -5.08 -21.99
C GLU A 259 11.59 -4.35 -21.88
N ARG A 260 11.58 -3.04 -21.90
CA ARG A 260 12.79 -2.23 -21.86
C ARG A 260 13.33 -2.01 -20.46
N PHE A 261 12.48 -1.75 -19.49
CA PHE A 261 12.88 -1.21 -18.18
C PHE A 261 12.63 -2.16 -17.01
N ILE A 262 11.82 -3.19 -17.19
CA ILE A 262 11.46 -4.15 -16.15
C ILE A 262 12.00 -5.54 -16.45
N GLN A 263 11.57 -6.14 -17.57
CA GLN A 263 12.02 -7.48 -17.92
C GLN A 263 13.55 -7.53 -18.11
N GLY A 264 14.17 -8.57 -17.55
CA GLY A 264 15.61 -8.77 -17.61
C GLY A 264 16.46 -7.82 -16.75
N LYS A 265 15.84 -6.97 -15.91
CA LYS A 265 16.53 -6.12 -14.94
C LYS A 265 16.71 -6.86 -13.62
N GLY A 266 17.95 -7.14 -13.26
CA GLY A 266 18.25 -8.00 -12.12
C GLY A 266 17.72 -9.44 -12.28
N GLU A 267 17.69 -10.21 -11.22
CA GLU A 267 17.07 -11.53 -11.20
C GLU A 267 15.53 -11.41 -11.12
N MET A 268 15.01 -10.40 -10.41
CA MET A 268 13.56 -10.12 -10.34
C MET A 268 12.98 -9.86 -11.74
N GLY A 269 13.65 -9.07 -12.59
CA GLY A 269 13.18 -8.82 -13.95
C GLY A 269 13.23 -10.04 -14.87
N LYS A 270 14.06 -11.05 -14.55
CA LYS A 270 14.11 -12.31 -15.32
C LYS A 270 12.90 -13.21 -15.03
N VAL A 271 12.34 -13.11 -13.82
CA VAL A 271 11.14 -13.87 -13.44
C VAL A 271 9.84 -13.10 -13.69
N TYR A 272 9.93 -11.84 -14.13
CA TYR A 272 8.77 -11.03 -14.53
C TYR A 272 8.19 -11.56 -15.85
N PRO A 273 6.98 -12.15 -15.86
CA PRO A 273 6.45 -12.79 -17.06
C PRO A 273 5.98 -11.77 -18.10
N LYS A 274 5.61 -12.25 -19.27
CA LYS A 274 4.80 -11.50 -20.22
C LYS A 274 3.34 -11.64 -19.82
N PHE A 275 2.61 -10.53 -19.86
CA PHE A 275 1.17 -10.53 -19.59
C PHE A 275 0.38 -11.48 -20.50
N LEU A 276 -0.74 -11.96 -19.98
CA LEU A 276 -1.70 -12.77 -20.72
C LEU A 276 -3.05 -12.04 -20.83
N TRP A 277 -3.60 -11.59 -19.71
CA TRP A 277 -4.89 -10.90 -19.63
C TRP A 277 -4.73 -9.40 -19.46
N GLY A 278 -3.87 -9.00 -18.55
CA GLY A 278 -3.56 -7.64 -18.17
C GLY A 278 -2.16 -7.58 -17.58
N VAL A 279 -1.74 -6.41 -17.13
CA VAL A 279 -0.43 -6.19 -16.50
C VAL A 279 -0.65 -5.71 -15.08
N GLU A 280 -0.12 -6.45 -14.09
CA GLU A 280 -0.09 -6.02 -12.68
C GLU A 280 -1.48 -5.67 -12.11
N GLY A 281 -2.52 -6.47 -12.41
CA GLY A 281 -3.89 -6.20 -11.95
C GLY A 281 -4.03 -6.08 -10.43
N ASP A 282 -3.16 -6.73 -9.67
CA ASP A 282 -3.22 -6.76 -8.20
C ASP A 282 -2.44 -5.62 -7.53
N THR A 283 -1.54 -4.99 -8.28
CA THR A 283 -0.65 -3.91 -7.82
C THR A 283 -1.39 -2.74 -7.16
N PRO A 284 -2.55 -2.25 -7.64
CA PRO A 284 -3.27 -1.15 -7.01
C PRO A 284 -3.57 -1.37 -5.52
N SER A 285 -3.73 -2.61 -5.07
CA SER A 285 -4.04 -2.92 -3.68
C SER A 285 -2.97 -2.41 -2.69
N PHE A 286 -1.69 -2.61 -2.97
CA PHE A 286 -0.62 -2.09 -2.12
C PHE A 286 -0.17 -0.67 -2.54
N LEU A 287 -0.40 -0.26 -3.79
CA LEU A 287 -0.19 1.14 -4.19
C LEU A 287 -1.14 2.10 -3.48
N ASN A 288 -2.34 1.65 -3.09
CA ASN A 288 -3.25 2.41 -2.24
C ASN A 288 -2.64 2.76 -0.87
N VAL A 289 -1.72 1.91 -0.40
CA VAL A 289 -1.03 2.05 0.90
C VAL A 289 0.36 2.68 0.75
N MET A 290 0.75 3.11 -0.47
CA MET A 290 2.08 3.65 -0.74
C MET A 290 2.38 4.91 0.09
N PRO A 291 3.42 4.90 0.93
CA PRO A 291 3.80 6.03 1.76
C PRO A 291 4.59 7.08 0.96
N ASN A 292 3.96 7.70 -0.04
CA ASN A 292 4.56 8.71 -0.93
C ASN A 292 4.08 10.15 -0.67
N GLY A 293 3.18 10.35 0.30
CA GLY A 293 2.64 11.66 0.67
C GLY A 293 1.41 12.10 -0.11
N LEU A 294 0.91 11.28 -1.03
CA LEU A 294 -0.26 11.59 -1.86
C LEU A 294 -1.58 11.39 -1.11
N ASN A 295 -1.72 10.32 -0.32
CA ASN A 295 -2.94 10.00 0.42
C ASN A 295 -2.66 9.46 1.82
N ASP A 296 -3.68 9.50 2.66
CA ASP A 296 -3.81 8.67 3.85
C ASP A 296 -4.72 7.48 3.48
N PRO A 297 -4.22 6.24 3.48
CA PRO A 297 -5.04 5.11 3.06
C PRO A 297 -6.25 4.84 3.99
N ASP A 298 -6.22 5.33 5.24
CA ASP A 298 -7.36 5.23 6.17
C ASP A 298 -8.52 6.18 5.79
N ASP A 299 -8.32 7.09 4.83
CA ASP A 299 -9.35 7.90 4.18
C ASP A 299 -9.46 7.54 2.68
N PRO A 300 -10.28 6.53 2.32
CA PRO A 300 -10.36 6.04 0.93
C PRO A 300 -10.90 7.06 -0.09
N GLU A 301 -11.48 8.19 0.34
CA GLU A 301 -11.86 9.27 -0.57
C GLU A 301 -10.65 10.05 -1.09
N GLN A 302 -9.50 9.99 -0.40
CA GLN A 302 -8.27 10.58 -0.90
C GLN A 302 -7.72 9.75 -2.06
N VAL A 303 -7.43 10.43 -3.18
CA VAL A 303 -6.82 9.76 -4.31
C VAL A 303 -5.38 9.38 -3.99
N GLY A 304 -5.04 8.13 -4.27
CA GLY A 304 -3.70 7.57 -4.24
C GLY A 304 -3.37 6.86 -5.55
N TRP A 305 -2.24 6.19 -5.62
CA TRP A 305 -1.87 5.36 -6.77
C TRP A 305 -2.76 4.10 -6.93
N GLY A 306 -3.50 3.73 -5.90
CA GLY A 306 -4.52 2.66 -5.93
C GLY A 306 -5.95 3.18 -6.15
N GLY A 307 -6.12 4.39 -6.73
CA GLY A 307 -7.42 4.99 -6.99
C GLY A 307 -7.99 5.81 -5.84
N CYS A 308 -9.28 6.12 -5.91
CA CYS A 308 -10.05 6.71 -4.81
C CYS A 308 -11.44 6.08 -4.75
N HIS A 309 -12.01 6.01 -3.55
CA HIS A 309 -13.23 5.23 -3.29
C HIS A 309 -14.20 6.04 -2.44
N ARG A 310 -15.48 5.72 -2.56
CA ARG A 310 -16.53 6.29 -1.71
C ARG A 310 -17.38 5.16 -1.14
N PHE A 311 -17.78 5.32 0.13
CA PHE A 311 -18.69 4.37 0.74
C PHE A 311 -20.08 4.44 0.08
N GLY A 312 -20.56 3.30 -0.40
CA GLY A 312 -21.83 3.20 -1.11
C GLY A 312 -22.19 1.77 -1.52
N LEU A 313 -23.23 1.66 -2.34
CA LEU A 313 -23.71 0.37 -2.85
C LEU A 313 -22.63 -0.32 -3.68
N SER A 314 -22.30 -1.55 -3.31
CA SER A 314 -21.31 -2.38 -3.98
C SER A 314 -21.80 -2.89 -5.34
N PRO A 315 -20.89 -3.38 -6.22
CA PRO A 315 -21.26 -3.98 -7.51
C PRO A 315 -22.22 -5.17 -7.43
N ASP A 316 -22.32 -5.84 -6.27
CA ASP A 316 -23.31 -6.91 -6.05
C ASP A 316 -24.77 -6.41 -5.97
N GLY A 317 -24.96 -5.11 -5.74
CA GLY A 317 -26.28 -4.48 -5.64
C GLY A 317 -27.03 -4.75 -4.34
N GLU A 318 -26.39 -5.36 -3.34
CA GLU A 318 -27.01 -5.82 -2.09
C GLU A 318 -26.27 -5.34 -0.84
N THR A 319 -24.94 -5.16 -0.91
CA THR A 319 -24.11 -4.74 0.21
C THR A 319 -23.49 -3.35 -0.02
N SER A 320 -22.81 -2.81 0.98
CA SER A 320 -22.07 -1.56 0.88
C SER A 320 -20.60 -1.77 1.20
N ALA A 321 -19.74 -1.02 0.50
CA ALA A 321 -18.30 -0.96 0.73
C ALA A 321 -17.75 0.38 0.28
N TRP A 322 -16.47 0.63 0.50
CA TRP A 322 -15.72 1.67 -0.20
C TRP A 322 -15.46 1.19 -1.62
N THR A 323 -15.96 1.92 -2.62
CA THR A 323 -15.88 1.44 -4.02
C THR A 323 -15.83 2.60 -5.01
N ASN A 324 -15.37 2.32 -6.23
CA ASN A 324 -15.17 3.27 -7.33
C ASN A 324 -15.92 2.88 -8.63
N TRP A 325 -16.92 1.99 -8.55
CA TRP A 325 -17.56 1.47 -9.75
C TRP A 325 -18.68 2.34 -10.33
N GLN A 326 -19.26 3.26 -9.54
CA GLN A 326 -20.40 4.09 -9.95
C GLN A 326 -19.97 5.49 -10.40
N GLN A 327 -20.72 6.02 -11.38
CA GLN A 327 -20.60 7.41 -11.80
C GLN A 327 -21.10 8.41 -10.74
N PRO A 328 -20.51 9.60 -10.61
CA PRO A 328 -19.37 10.12 -11.39
C PRO A 328 -17.99 9.71 -10.85
N LEU A 329 -17.92 9.04 -9.70
CA LEU A 329 -16.67 8.69 -9.06
C LEU A 329 -15.79 7.81 -9.95
N LYS A 330 -16.39 6.89 -10.71
CA LYS A 330 -15.64 6.03 -11.65
C LYS A 330 -14.82 6.85 -12.65
N ASP A 331 -15.40 7.89 -13.23
CA ASP A 331 -14.68 8.74 -14.19
C ASP A 331 -13.59 9.55 -13.52
N ILE A 332 -13.83 10.03 -12.29
CA ILE A 332 -12.84 10.77 -11.50
C ILE A 332 -11.68 9.84 -11.15
N SER A 333 -11.93 8.64 -10.63
CA SER A 333 -10.91 7.65 -10.29
C SER A 333 -10.08 7.28 -11.52
N ASN A 334 -10.75 6.94 -12.64
CA ASN A 334 -10.09 6.65 -13.91
C ASN A 334 -9.16 7.79 -14.37
N ALA A 335 -9.61 9.05 -14.27
CA ALA A 335 -8.79 10.19 -14.67
C ALA A 335 -7.51 10.31 -13.83
N TYR A 336 -7.60 10.06 -12.52
CA TYR A 336 -6.43 10.06 -11.63
C TYR A 336 -5.52 8.86 -11.85
N GLU A 337 -6.04 7.67 -12.07
CA GLU A 337 -5.26 6.48 -12.38
C GLU A 337 -4.43 6.69 -13.67
N HIS A 338 -5.04 7.28 -14.72
CA HIS A 338 -4.31 7.67 -15.93
C HIS A 338 -3.27 8.77 -15.67
N LYS A 339 -3.58 9.73 -14.80
CA LYS A 339 -2.64 10.81 -14.43
C LYS A 339 -1.40 10.25 -13.74
N PHE A 340 -1.56 9.32 -12.80
CA PHE A 340 -0.46 8.80 -11.98
C PHE A 340 0.27 7.61 -12.60
N TYR A 341 -0.30 6.95 -13.60
CA TYR A 341 0.33 5.81 -14.24
C TYR A 341 1.78 6.06 -14.71
N PRO A 342 2.12 7.20 -15.35
CA PRO A 342 3.51 7.50 -15.70
C PRO A 342 4.44 7.57 -14.49
N ASP A 343 3.98 8.16 -13.39
CA ASP A 343 4.75 8.34 -12.16
C ASP A 343 5.03 7.00 -11.47
N GLU A 344 3.99 6.19 -11.30
CA GLU A 344 4.11 4.88 -10.65
C GLU A 344 4.93 3.90 -11.49
N PHE A 345 4.80 3.93 -12.83
CA PHE A 345 5.63 3.13 -13.72
C PHE A 345 7.10 3.56 -13.64
N ASN A 346 7.36 4.86 -13.69
CA ASN A 346 8.70 5.42 -13.66
C ASN A 346 9.42 5.12 -12.34
N ASP A 347 8.70 5.20 -11.22
CA ASP A 347 9.23 4.82 -9.90
C ASP A 347 9.59 3.33 -9.86
N PHE A 348 8.72 2.45 -10.38
CA PHE A 348 9.02 1.03 -10.49
C PHE A 348 10.24 0.76 -11.39
N ALA A 349 10.32 1.41 -12.54
CA ALA A 349 11.44 1.26 -13.47
C ALA A 349 12.78 1.71 -12.85
N ALA A 350 12.78 2.81 -12.07
CA ALA A 350 13.96 3.24 -11.34
C ALA A 350 14.39 2.21 -10.30
N ARG A 351 13.46 1.60 -9.55
CA ARG A 351 13.75 0.55 -8.57
C ARG A 351 14.28 -0.72 -9.22
N MET A 352 13.77 -1.10 -10.38
CA MET A 352 14.31 -2.22 -11.15
C MET A 352 15.72 -1.92 -11.69
N GLN A 353 16.03 -0.66 -12.01
CA GLN A 353 17.40 -0.24 -12.31
C GLN A 353 18.31 -0.35 -11.07
N TRP A 354 17.81 -0.03 -9.86
CA TRP A 354 18.58 -0.24 -8.63
C TRP A 354 18.85 -1.72 -8.40
N ALA A 355 17.85 -2.58 -8.58
CA ALA A 355 17.98 -4.03 -8.48
C ALA A 355 19.05 -4.59 -9.42
N ASP A 356 19.08 -4.11 -10.68
CA ASP A 356 20.04 -4.54 -11.71
C ASP A 356 21.48 -4.07 -11.42
N THR A 357 21.66 -2.80 -10.98
CA THR A 357 22.98 -2.15 -10.98
C THR A 357 23.49 -1.69 -9.62
N GLY A 358 22.62 -1.56 -8.65
CA GLY A 358 22.90 -0.91 -7.35
C GLY A 358 23.14 0.59 -7.48
N ALA A 359 22.58 1.21 -8.54
CA ALA A 359 22.66 2.65 -8.82
C ALA A 359 21.38 3.09 -9.56
N GLY A 360 21.09 4.40 -9.56
CA GLY A 360 19.94 4.97 -10.23
C GLY A 360 19.43 6.21 -9.50
N ASN A 361 18.36 6.82 -9.98
CA ASN A 361 17.75 8.01 -9.42
C ASN A 361 16.96 7.71 -8.13
N LEU A 362 16.89 8.66 -7.18
CA LEU A 362 16.06 8.63 -5.98
C LEU A 362 14.93 9.66 -6.10
N ASN A 363 13.83 9.39 -5.43
CA ASN A 363 12.72 10.33 -5.36
C ASN A 363 13.12 11.62 -4.61
N PRO A 364 12.57 12.77 -5.02
CA PRO A 364 12.74 14.01 -4.27
C PRO A 364 12.10 13.93 -2.88
N VAL A 365 12.55 14.81 -1.99
CA VAL A 365 12.02 14.97 -0.65
C VAL A 365 11.26 16.30 -0.56
N VAL A 366 9.95 16.22 -0.36
CA VAL A 366 9.12 17.42 -0.21
C VAL A 366 9.25 17.96 1.21
N VAL A 367 9.64 19.24 1.30
CA VAL A 367 9.69 20.01 2.55
C VAL A 367 8.68 21.14 2.48
N LEU A 368 7.48 20.92 3.05
CA LEU A 368 6.40 21.88 3.01
C LEU A 368 6.33 22.65 4.34
N ASP A 369 6.49 23.99 4.27
CA ASP A 369 6.52 24.87 5.46
C ASP A 369 7.47 24.38 6.57
N GLY A 370 8.54 23.68 6.15
CA GLY A 370 9.53 23.09 7.05
C GLY A 370 9.22 21.70 7.57
N ASN A 371 8.12 21.10 7.15
CA ASN A 371 7.72 19.74 7.51
C ASN A 371 8.09 18.76 6.38
N THR A 372 8.78 17.65 6.74
CA THR A 372 9.19 16.57 5.83
C THR A 372 8.34 15.32 5.94
N GLY A 373 7.31 15.30 6.82
CA GLY A 373 6.42 14.14 6.98
C GLY A 373 5.62 13.83 5.71
N ILE A 374 5.02 12.65 5.66
CA ILE A 374 4.20 12.18 4.52
C ILE A 374 2.70 12.22 4.81
N LYS A 375 2.29 12.34 6.07
CA LYS A 375 0.87 12.45 6.42
C LYS A 375 0.28 13.76 5.96
N PRO A 376 -1.00 13.81 5.55
CA PRO A 376 -1.67 15.05 5.20
C PRO A 376 -1.52 16.12 6.29
N LEU A 377 -1.32 17.37 5.88
CA LEU A 377 -1.32 18.51 6.78
C LEU A 377 -2.74 19.07 6.84
N GLU A 378 -3.30 19.15 8.05
CA GLU A 378 -4.63 19.74 8.26
C GLU A 378 -4.49 21.20 8.70
N ILE A 379 -5.23 22.10 8.04
CA ILE A 379 -5.22 23.53 8.30
C ILE A 379 -6.64 24.09 8.34
N ASP A 380 -6.99 24.76 9.43
CA ASP A 380 -8.22 25.50 9.51
C ASP A 380 -8.07 26.87 8.83
N ALA A 381 -9.05 27.24 8.00
CA ALA A 381 -9.06 28.52 7.30
C ALA A 381 -10.43 29.21 7.42
N ARG A 382 -10.42 30.54 7.39
CA ARG A 382 -11.67 31.34 7.36
C ARG A 382 -12.20 31.42 5.93
N PRO A 383 -13.53 31.50 5.74
CA PRO A 383 -14.11 31.76 4.44
C PRO A 383 -13.47 32.97 3.75
N GLY A 384 -12.98 32.80 2.51
CA GLY A 384 -12.31 33.87 1.73
C GLY A 384 -10.88 34.18 2.16
N GLU A 385 -10.29 33.44 3.07
CA GLU A 385 -8.90 33.63 3.49
C GLU A 385 -7.92 33.23 2.38
N THR A 386 -6.82 33.96 2.27
CA THR A 386 -5.70 33.63 1.39
C THR A 386 -4.58 32.99 2.20
N LEU A 387 -4.27 31.75 1.89
CA LEU A 387 -3.17 30.98 2.46
C LEU A 387 -1.97 30.99 1.52
N THR A 388 -0.78 30.84 2.08
CA THR A 388 0.47 30.67 1.31
C THR A 388 1.19 29.43 1.80
N PHE A 389 1.63 28.59 0.87
CA PHE A 389 2.41 27.39 1.15
C PHE A 389 3.78 27.49 0.49
N ASP A 390 4.82 27.03 1.18
CA ASP A 390 6.22 27.14 0.75
C ASP A 390 6.92 25.77 0.75
N ALA A 391 7.13 25.22 -0.43
CA ALA A 391 7.89 24.00 -0.67
C ALA A 391 9.34 24.27 -1.17
N SER A 392 9.84 25.53 -1.08
CA SER A 392 11.14 25.91 -1.63
C SER A 392 12.35 25.28 -0.96
N ARG A 393 12.17 24.59 0.16
CA ARG A 393 13.22 23.82 0.85
C ARG A 393 13.21 22.34 0.47
N SER A 394 12.34 21.90 -0.42
CA SER A 394 12.38 20.57 -1.00
C SER A 394 13.71 20.37 -1.74
N TYR A 395 14.19 19.14 -1.73
CA TYR A 395 15.49 18.83 -2.33
C TYR A 395 15.45 17.44 -2.97
N ASP A 396 16.35 17.24 -3.90
CA ASP A 396 16.63 15.93 -4.46
C ASP A 396 17.91 15.34 -3.83
N PRO A 397 17.91 14.06 -3.41
CA PRO A 397 19.09 13.42 -2.82
C PRO A 397 20.27 13.26 -3.78
N ASP A 398 20.01 13.18 -5.09
CA ASP A 398 21.03 13.08 -6.15
C ASP A 398 21.47 14.46 -6.66
N GLY A 399 20.74 15.52 -6.28
CA GLY A 399 21.04 16.92 -6.64
C GLY A 399 20.35 17.38 -7.93
N ASP A 400 19.34 16.66 -8.39
CA ASP A 400 18.55 17.01 -9.57
C ASP A 400 17.65 18.24 -9.30
N SER A 401 17.27 18.94 -10.37
CA SER A 401 16.41 20.12 -10.28
C SER A 401 14.95 19.71 -10.09
N LEU A 402 14.20 20.47 -9.29
CA LEU A 402 12.81 20.17 -8.97
C LEU A 402 11.82 21.05 -9.74
N THR A 403 10.73 20.43 -10.17
CA THR A 403 9.52 21.10 -10.68
C THR A 403 8.37 20.87 -9.72
N PHE A 404 7.44 21.84 -9.64
CA PHE A 404 6.33 21.83 -8.69
C PHE A 404 5.04 22.10 -9.43
N ASP A 405 4.01 21.29 -9.14
CA ASP A 405 2.65 21.48 -9.57
C ASP A 405 1.71 21.42 -8.36
N TRP A 406 0.71 22.34 -8.34
CA TRP A 406 -0.27 22.41 -7.26
C TRP A 406 -1.66 22.28 -7.85
N TRP A 407 -2.46 21.36 -7.27
CA TRP A 407 -3.80 21.11 -7.74
C TRP A 407 -4.72 20.66 -6.59
N PHE A 408 -6.02 20.92 -6.75
CA PHE A 408 -7.04 20.41 -5.84
C PHE A 408 -7.61 19.09 -6.34
N GLN A 409 -7.74 18.13 -5.44
CA GLN A 409 -8.43 16.87 -5.74
C GLN A 409 -9.90 17.15 -6.03
N GLU A 410 -10.43 16.54 -7.08
CA GLU A 410 -11.84 16.54 -7.42
C GLU A 410 -12.61 15.51 -6.58
N PHE A 411 -13.75 15.96 -6.03
CA PHE A 411 -14.68 15.10 -5.32
C PHE A 411 -16.04 15.10 -6.00
N PRO A 412 -16.76 13.94 -6.04
CA PRO A 412 -18.10 13.89 -6.59
C PRO A 412 -19.04 14.89 -5.92
N GLY A 413 -19.64 15.79 -6.72
CA GLY A 413 -20.59 16.80 -6.23
C GLY A 413 -19.97 18.07 -5.65
N GLN A 414 -18.67 18.20 -5.57
CA GLN A 414 -18.01 19.45 -5.18
C GLN A 414 -17.99 20.41 -6.38
N ALA A 415 -18.73 21.51 -6.25
CA ALA A 415 -18.89 22.48 -7.35
C ALA A 415 -17.90 23.65 -7.30
N LEU A 416 -17.28 23.90 -6.14
CA LEU A 416 -16.38 25.04 -5.93
C LEU A 416 -15.05 24.54 -5.38
N TYR A 417 -13.99 25.06 -5.94
CA TYR A 417 -12.61 24.85 -5.49
C TYR A 417 -11.95 26.18 -5.16
N PRO A 418 -10.94 26.18 -4.28
CA PRO A 418 -10.14 27.38 -4.03
C PRO A 418 -9.46 27.88 -5.32
N ASP A 419 -9.32 29.20 -5.43
CA ASP A 419 -8.52 29.78 -6.51
C ASP A 419 -7.03 29.60 -6.19
N ILE A 420 -6.28 29.08 -7.15
CA ILE A 420 -4.81 28.96 -7.08
C ILE A 420 -4.20 30.12 -7.86
N ASP A 421 -3.48 30.99 -7.14
CA ASP A 421 -2.65 32.01 -7.74
C ASP A 421 -1.24 31.42 -7.94
N GLN A 422 -0.89 31.09 -9.18
CA GLN A 422 0.36 30.43 -9.56
C GLN A 422 0.42 28.93 -9.12
N SER A 423 -0.09 28.05 -9.99
CA SER A 423 -0.08 26.60 -9.78
C SER A 423 1.27 25.91 -10.04
N SER A 424 2.27 26.63 -10.52
CA SER A 424 3.62 26.14 -10.79
C SER A 424 4.66 26.95 -10.01
N GLY A 425 5.66 26.24 -9.49
CA GLY A 425 6.72 26.82 -8.67
C GLY A 425 6.65 26.38 -7.20
N ALA A 426 7.74 26.62 -6.47
CA ALA A 426 7.91 26.13 -5.11
C ALA A 426 7.00 26.80 -4.06
N LYS A 427 6.32 27.89 -4.43
CA LYS A 427 5.39 28.61 -3.54
C LYS A 427 4.07 28.83 -4.23
N VAL A 428 3.00 28.66 -3.48
CA VAL A 428 1.64 28.86 -3.98
C VAL A 428 0.83 29.72 -3.03
N ARG A 429 -0.09 30.49 -3.59
CA ARG A 429 -1.15 31.20 -2.84
C ARG A 429 -2.49 30.65 -3.24
N VAL A 430 -3.32 30.42 -2.23
CA VAL A 430 -4.64 29.81 -2.40
C VAL A 430 -5.65 30.67 -1.68
N THR A 431 -6.72 31.08 -2.36
CA THR A 431 -7.85 31.79 -1.74
C THR A 431 -9.01 30.79 -1.59
N VAL A 432 -9.35 30.47 -0.34
CA VAL A 432 -10.41 29.48 -0.07
C VAL A 432 -11.79 30.06 -0.35
N PRO A 433 -12.77 29.23 -0.81
CA PRO A 433 -14.14 29.67 -1.04
C PRO A 433 -14.83 30.16 0.23
N GLY A 434 -15.89 30.92 0.05
CA GLY A 434 -16.77 31.31 1.14
C GLY A 434 -17.71 30.19 1.64
N THR A 435 -17.61 28.98 1.08
CA THR A 435 -18.46 27.82 1.42
C THR A 435 -17.73 26.89 2.40
N PRO A 436 -18.44 26.35 3.42
CA PRO A 436 -17.90 25.33 4.29
C PRO A 436 -17.48 24.07 3.50
N GLY A 437 -16.39 23.42 3.94
CA GLY A 437 -15.91 22.19 3.31
C GLY A 437 -14.46 21.87 3.63
N ALA A 438 -14.02 20.68 3.23
CA ALA A 438 -12.64 20.27 3.23
C ALA A 438 -12.12 20.31 1.78
N TYR A 439 -11.01 21.03 1.56
CA TYR A 439 -10.40 21.22 0.25
C TYR A 439 -9.01 20.58 0.26
N HIS A 440 -8.80 19.57 -0.56
CA HIS A 440 -7.55 18.80 -0.59
C HIS A 440 -6.62 19.34 -1.67
N LEU A 441 -5.64 20.14 -1.25
CA LEU A 441 -4.55 20.63 -2.09
C LEU A 441 -3.40 19.64 -2.09
N VAL A 442 -2.87 19.33 -3.25
CA VAL A 442 -1.68 18.48 -3.42
C VAL A 442 -0.55 19.29 -4.01
N CYS A 443 0.61 19.24 -3.36
CA CYS A 443 1.90 19.63 -3.92
C CYS A 443 2.50 18.38 -4.57
N GLU A 444 2.64 18.39 -5.87
CA GLU A 444 3.27 17.34 -6.67
C GLU A 444 4.64 17.86 -7.11
N VAL A 445 5.69 17.11 -6.81
CA VAL A 445 7.08 17.49 -7.09
C VAL A 445 7.73 16.43 -7.93
N HIS A 446 8.42 16.84 -9.00
CA HIS A 446 9.21 15.93 -9.81
C HIS A 446 10.65 16.44 -9.92
N ASP A 447 11.60 15.51 -9.96
CA ASP A 447 12.97 15.79 -10.37
C ASP A 447 13.12 15.90 -11.91
N ASP A 448 14.30 16.30 -12.39
CA ASP A 448 14.68 16.28 -13.81
C ASP A 448 15.70 15.15 -14.11
N GLY A 449 15.87 14.21 -13.18
CA GLY A 449 16.71 13.02 -13.30
C GLY A 449 16.12 11.94 -14.20
N PRO A 450 16.83 10.83 -14.37
CA PRO A 450 16.29 9.66 -15.07
C PRO A 450 14.97 9.19 -14.47
N PHE A 451 14.00 8.90 -15.32
CA PHE A 451 12.62 8.55 -14.99
C PHE A 451 11.77 9.69 -14.42
N ARG A 452 12.32 10.85 -14.12
CA ARG A 452 11.55 11.99 -13.60
C ARG A 452 10.68 11.58 -12.41
N LEU A 453 11.31 11.26 -11.28
CA LEU A 453 10.64 10.62 -10.15
C LEU A 453 9.76 11.59 -9.36
N PRO A 454 8.58 11.13 -8.87
CA PRO A 454 7.64 11.96 -8.14
C PRO A 454 7.84 11.92 -6.62
N ALA A 455 7.36 12.95 -5.96
CA ALA A 455 7.02 12.96 -4.53
C ALA A 455 5.84 13.91 -4.30
N TYR A 456 5.07 13.65 -3.25
CA TYR A 456 3.83 14.40 -3.02
C TYR A 456 3.75 14.91 -1.60
N ARG A 457 2.90 15.94 -1.41
CA ARG A 457 2.44 16.37 -0.10
C ARG A 457 1.00 16.85 -0.17
N ARG A 458 0.14 16.26 0.64
CA ARG A 458 -1.27 16.64 0.75
C ARG A 458 -1.48 17.63 1.88
N ILE A 459 -2.35 18.61 1.62
CA ILE A 459 -2.84 19.59 2.59
C ILE A 459 -4.36 19.53 2.55
N ILE A 460 -5.00 19.43 3.72
CA ILE A 460 -6.47 19.47 3.86
C ILE A 460 -6.83 20.79 4.50
N VAL A 461 -7.41 21.69 3.71
CA VAL A 461 -7.85 23.01 4.17
C VAL A 461 -9.31 22.91 4.59
N LYS A 462 -9.58 23.07 5.88
CA LYS A 462 -10.91 22.98 6.49
C LYS A 462 -11.52 24.38 6.65
N VAL A 463 -12.66 24.61 6.02
CA VAL A 463 -13.45 25.86 6.14
C VAL A 463 -14.72 25.55 6.90
N PRO A 464 -14.97 26.22 8.05
CA PRO A 464 -16.13 25.95 8.93
C PRO A 464 -17.48 26.37 8.33
#